data_d0147efd657e1de1ae5c5bb3fba6023c
#
_entry.id   d0147efd657e1de1ae5c5bb3fba6023c
#
_cell.length_a   1.000
_cell.length_b   1.000
_cell.length_c   1.000
_cell.angle_alpha   90.00
_cell.angle_beta   90.00
_cell.angle_gamma   90.00
#
_symmetry.space_group_name_H-M   'P 1'
#
loop_
_entity.id
_entity.type
_entity.pdbx_description
1 polymer ?
#
loop_
_entity_poly.entity_id
_entity_poly.type
_entity_poly.pdbx_seq_one_letter_code
_entity_poly.pdbx_strand_id
1 'polypeptide(L)'
;MAFKEICISSKSCELMKSVNKPKYGSKTILTDSCWEYVSLFLKRQSIAGASDALFYWEQAHSFYLASKALPDSACPLTSYYCILNAAKALLRYKGIDDIKLKNHGISSVRNDSEKTNLK
;
A
#
# COMPACT_ATOMS: atom_id res chain seq x y z
N MET A 1 34.63 3.55 1.21
CA MET A 1 34.05 2.21 1.47
C MET A 1 33.54 1.64 0.16
N ALA A 2 34.07 0.54 -0.30
CA ALA A 2 33.51 -0.15 -1.45
C ALA A 2 32.31 -0.99 -0.97
N PHE A 3 31.12 -0.70 -1.48
CA PHE A 3 29.95 -1.54 -1.23
C PHE A 3 30.11 -2.86 -1.98
N LYS A 4 30.07 -3.95 -1.26
CA LYS A 4 30.14 -5.28 -1.85
C LYS A 4 28.75 -5.66 -2.36
N GLU A 5 28.64 -5.92 -3.65
CA GLU A 5 27.40 -6.32 -4.28
C GLU A 5 26.95 -7.69 -3.72
N ILE A 6 25.68 -7.79 -3.35
CA ILE A 6 25.12 -9.06 -2.87
C ILE A 6 24.67 -9.84 -4.10
N CYS A 7 25.25 -11.02 -4.31
CA CYS A 7 24.90 -11.91 -5.41
C CYS A 7 24.28 -13.21 -4.89
N ILE A 8 23.19 -13.64 -5.51
CA ILE A 8 22.59 -14.96 -5.33
C ILE A 8 22.70 -15.72 -6.64
N SER A 9 23.34 -16.88 -6.62
CA SER A 9 23.58 -17.70 -7.81
C SER A 9 24.24 -16.93 -8.95
N SER A 10 25.28 -16.16 -8.65
CA SER A 10 26.04 -15.32 -9.59
C SER A 10 25.22 -14.20 -10.26
N LYS A 11 24.00 -13.94 -9.79
CA LYS A 11 23.20 -12.79 -10.23
C LYS A 11 23.21 -11.72 -9.13
N SER A 12 23.48 -10.49 -9.52
CA SER A 12 23.35 -9.32 -8.65
C SER A 12 21.94 -9.24 -8.09
N CYS A 13 21.84 -9.17 -6.77
CA CYS A 13 20.57 -9.01 -6.07
C CYS A 13 20.37 -7.53 -5.75
N GLU A 14 19.58 -6.85 -6.56
CA GLU A 14 19.12 -5.51 -6.24
C GLU A 14 18.03 -5.62 -5.17
N LEU A 15 18.39 -5.37 -3.92
CA LEU A 15 17.50 -5.48 -2.75
C LEU A 15 16.30 -4.51 -2.79
N MET A 16 16.40 -3.43 -3.55
CA MET A 16 15.28 -2.52 -3.82
C MET A 16 15.46 -1.89 -5.19
N LYS A 17 14.69 -2.35 -6.15
CA LYS A 17 14.46 -1.58 -7.35
C LYS A 17 13.48 -0.46 -6.98
N SER A 18 14.02 0.69 -6.58
CA SER A 18 13.24 1.91 -6.53
C SER A 18 12.72 2.15 -7.95
N VAL A 19 11.42 1.98 -8.15
CA VAL A 19 10.76 2.17 -9.45
C VAL A 19 10.90 3.61 -9.93
N ASN A 20 11.17 4.52 -9.01
CA ASN A 20 11.38 5.94 -9.28
C ASN A 20 12.79 6.33 -8.84
N LYS A 21 13.75 6.32 -9.77
CA LYS A 21 15.02 6.97 -9.54
C LYS A 21 14.76 8.47 -9.26
N PRO A 22 15.24 9.02 -8.14
CA PRO A 22 15.05 10.43 -7.84
C PRO A 22 15.71 11.26 -8.96
N LYS A 23 14.94 12.12 -9.59
CA LYS A 23 15.48 13.09 -10.54
C LYS A 23 16.05 14.26 -9.75
N TYR A 24 17.35 14.25 -9.50
CA TYR A 24 18.04 15.37 -8.91
C TYR A 24 17.91 16.58 -9.84
N GLY A 25 17.28 17.65 -9.40
CA GLY A 25 17.01 18.86 -10.20
C GLY A 25 15.52 19.18 -10.40
N SER A 26 14.62 18.26 -10.10
CA SER A 26 13.20 18.53 -9.90
C SER A 26 12.90 18.61 -8.40
N LYS A 27 11.76 19.19 -8.03
CA LYS A 27 11.30 19.20 -6.62
C LYS A 27 11.15 17.77 -6.13
N THR A 28 12.18 17.22 -5.53
CA THR A 28 12.20 15.87 -4.97
C THR A 28 11.97 16.00 -3.47
N ILE A 29 10.99 15.28 -2.97
CA ILE A 29 10.77 15.15 -1.52
C ILE A 29 11.61 13.97 -1.07
N LEU A 30 12.55 14.24 -0.18
CA LEU A 30 13.30 13.21 0.52
C LEU A 30 12.57 12.93 1.83
N THR A 31 12.19 11.69 2.04
CA THR A 31 11.63 11.20 3.30
C THR A 31 12.17 9.81 3.58
N ASP A 32 12.43 9.52 4.84
CA ASP A 32 12.80 8.20 5.35
C ASP A 32 11.57 7.38 5.75
N SER A 33 10.40 8.01 5.78
CA SER A 33 9.13 7.39 6.14
C SER A 33 8.32 7.01 4.90
N CYS A 34 8.06 5.71 4.72
CA CYS A 34 7.16 5.24 3.66
C CYS A 34 5.72 5.75 3.85
N TRP A 35 5.28 5.96 5.08
CA TRP A 35 3.97 6.50 5.40
C TRP A 35 3.80 7.92 4.90
N GLU A 36 4.80 8.77 5.16
CA GLU A 36 4.80 10.15 4.70
C GLU A 36 4.93 10.24 3.19
N TYR A 37 5.80 9.42 2.58
CA TYR A 37 5.97 9.39 1.14
C TYR A 37 4.65 9.11 0.41
N VAL A 38 3.91 8.11 0.82
CA VAL A 38 2.62 7.75 0.19
C VAL A 38 1.57 8.85 0.45
N SER A 39 1.52 9.43 1.64
CA SER A 39 0.63 10.55 1.94
C SER A 39 0.89 11.74 1.02
N LEU A 40 2.15 12.12 0.84
CA LEU A 40 2.54 13.21 -0.06
C LEU A 40 2.26 12.86 -1.52
N PHE A 41 2.48 11.61 -1.92
CA PHE A 41 2.14 11.13 -3.25
C PHE A 41 0.63 11.29 -3.51
N LEU A 42 -0.22 10.80 -2.60
CA LEU A 42 -1.67 10.88 -2.74
C LEU A 42 -2.20 12.31 -2.74
N LYS A 43 -1.65 13.20 -1.91
CA LYS A 43 -2.00 14.63 -1.88
C LYS A 43 -1.73 15.36 -3.21
N ARG A 44 -0.80 14.85 -4.02
CA ARG A 44 -0.44 15.43 -5.33
C ARG A 44 -1.27 14.89 -6.49
N GLN A 45 -2.06 13.86 -6.25
CA GLN A 45 -2.87 13.25 -7.30
C GLN A 45 -4.18 14.02 -7.51
N SER A 46 -4.53 14.27 -8.77
CA SER A 46 -5.78 14.93 -9.15
C SER A 46 -6.90 13.94 -9.50
N ILE A 47 -6.73 12.66 -9.16
CA ILE A 47 -7.74 11.63 -9.44
C ILE A 47 -8.84 11.62 -8.38
N ALA A 48 -10.05 11.25 -8.77
CA ALA A 48 -11.23 11.30 -7.90
C ALA A 48 -11.09 10.46 -6.61
N GLY A 49 -10.41 9.31 -6.68
CA GLY A 49 -10.22 8.42 -5.53
C GLY A 49 -9.07 8.79 -4.60
N ALA A 50 -8.27 9.83 -4.93
CA ALA A 50 -7.05 10.13 -4.18
C ALA A 50 -7.34 10.62 -2.75
N SER A 51 -8.39 11.40 -2.55
CA SER A 51 -8.80 11.89 -1.23
C SER A 51 -9.25 10.75 -0.32
N ASP A 52 -10.07 9.85 -0.84
CA ASP A 52 -10.52 8.66 -0.09
C ASP A 52 -9.35 7.71 0.19
N ALA A 53 -8.44 7.54 -0.78
CA ALA A 53 -7.23 6.74 -0.60
C ALA A 53 -6.35 7.31 0.50
N LEU A 54 -6.18 8.63 0.54
CA LEU A 54 -5.42 9.31 1.58
C LEU A 54 -6.05 9.08 2.97
N PHE A 55 -7.37 9.22 3.08
CA PHE A 55 -8.08 8.97 4.32
C PHE A 55 -7.84 7.56 4.87
N TYR A 56 -7.99 6.53 4.03
CA TYR A 56 -7.73 5.15 4.44
C TYR A 56 -6.25 4.89 4.74
N TRP A 57 -5.34 5.55 4.03
CA TRP A 57 -3.91 5.45 4.30
C TRP A 57 -3.53 6.04 5.67
N GLU A 58 -4.07 7.19 6.02
CA GLU A 58 -3.87 7.83 7.33
C GLU A 58 -4.47 7.00 8.47
N GLN A 59 -5.63 6.36 8.23
CA GLN A 59 -6.18 5.39 9.18
C GLN A 59 -5.28 4.16 9.35
N ALA A 60 -4.74 3.62 8.25
CA ALA A 60 -3.81 2.50 8.32
C ALA A 60 -2.58 2.84 9.16
N HIS A 61 -2.02 4.04 8.98
CA HIS A 61 -0.90 4.52 9.76
C HIS A 61 -1.24 4.63 11.26
N SER A 62 -2.42 5.14 11.59
CA SER A 62 -2.89 5.23 12.98
C SER A 62 -3.00 3.84 13.63
N PHE A 63 -3.53 2.85 12.93
CA PHE A 63 -3.57 1.46 13.42
C PHE A 63 -2.17 0.83 13.54
N TYR A 64 -1.26 1.16 12.64
CA TYR A 64 0.13 0.72 12.73
C TYR A 64 0.81 1.26 14.00
N LEU A 65 0.66 2.55 14.29
CA LEU A 65 1.20 3.17 15.50
C LEU A 65 0.56 2.57 16.77
N ALA A 66 -0.76 2.37 16.76
CA ALA A 66 -1.45 1.71 17.86
C ALA A 66 -0.95 0.28 18.09
N SER A 67 -0.72 -0.49 17.02
CA SER A 67 -0.20 -1.86 17.13
C SER A 67 1.17 -1.94 17.79
N LYS A 68 2.01 -0.94 17.58
CA LYS A 68 3.34 -0.87 18.24
C LYS A 68 3.28 -0.57 19.75
N ALA A 69 2.21 0.07 20.19
CA ALA A 69 2.02 0.43 21.59
C ALA A 69 1.31 -0.66 22.40
N LEU A 70 0.74 -1.65 21.75
CA LEU A 70 -0.03 -2.73 22.39
C LEU A 70 0.85 -3.95 22.68
N PRO A 71 0.51 -4.72 23.75
CA PRO A 71 1.14 -6.01 23.99
C PRO A 71 0.82 -6.99 22.85
N ASP A 72 1.67 -8.00 22.65
CA ASP A 72 1.60 -8.97 21.55
C ASP A 72 0.24 -9.68 21.44
N SER A 73 -0.44 -9.87 22.56
CA SER A 73 -1.77 -10.49 22.60
C SER A 73 -2.89 -9.63 21.98
N ALA A 74 -2.74 -8.32 21.99
CA ALA A 74 -3.72 -7.37 21.46
C ALA A 74 -3.33 -6.80 20.08
N CYS A 75 -2.07 -6.94 19.70
CA CYS A 75 -1.52 -6.45 18.43
C CYS A 75 -2.19 -7.03 17.17
N PRO A 76 -2.62 -8.32 17.09
CA PRO A 76 -3.15 -8.91 15.87
C PRO A 76 -4.36 -8.17 15.30
N LEU A 77 -5.27 -7.70 16.14
CA LEU A 77 -6.48 -7.02 15.70
C LEU A 77 -6.15 -5.65 15.07
N THR A 78 -5.32 -4.86 15.72
CA THR A 78 -4.90 -3.56 15.20
C THR A 78 -4.06 -3.69 13.93
N SER A 79 -3.20 -4.69 13.85
CA SER A 79 -2.43 -5.02 12.65
C SER A 79 -3.35 -5.43 11.49
N TYR A 80 -4.39 -6.21 11.75
CA TYR A 80 -5.41 -6.54 10.76
C TYR A 80 -6.08 -5.29 10.18
N TYR A 81 -6.53 -4.36 11.04
CA TYR A 81 -7.13 -3.12 10.57
C TYR A 81 -6.15 -2.20 9.84
N CYS A 82 -4.88 -2.22 10.20
CA CYS A 82 -3.84 -1.53 9.44
C CYS A 82 -3.78 -2.05 8.00
N ILE A 83 -3.64 -3.35 7.81
CA ILE A 83 -3.57 -3.98 6.48
C ILE A 83 -4.85 -3.75 5.70
N LEU A 84 -6.00 -3.90 6.34
CA LEU A 84 -7.31 -3.70 5.71
C LEU A 84 -7.46 -2.27 5.16
N ASN A 85 -7.10 -1.26 5.95
CA ASN A 85 -7.19 0.13 5.52
C ASN A 85 -6.15 0.46 4.44
N ALA A 86 -4.94 -0.09 4.50
CA ALA A 86 -3.95 0.05 3.44
C ALA A 86 -4.43 -0.56 2.11
N ALA A 87 -5.07 -1.73 2.16
CA ALA A 87 -5.70 -2.35 0.99
C ALA A 87 -6.83 -1.49 0.42
N LYS A 88 -7.70 -0.93 1.29
CA LYS A 88 -8.77 0.00 0.86
C LYS A 88 -8.18 1.26 0.20
N ALA A 89 -7.10 1.81 0.74
CA ALA A 89 -6.42 2.95 0.15
C ALA A 89 -5.96 2.64 -1.29
N LEU A 90 -5.34 1.47 -1.50
CA LEU A 90 -4.91 1.04 -2.82
C LEU A 90 -6.08 0.88 -3.80
N LEU A 91 -7.17 0.25 -3.37
CA LEU A 91 -8.35 0.03 -4.21
C LEU A 91 -8.99 1.37 -4.60
N ARG A 92 -9.14 2.31 -3.66
CA ARG A 92 -9.65 3.65 -3.95
C ARG A 92 -8.76 4.41 -4.92
N TYR A 93 -7.44 4.33 -4.74
CA TYR A 93 -6.49 4.92 -5.68
C TYR A 93 -6.63 4.35 -7.09
N LYS A 94 -6.91 3.05 -7.22
CA LYS A 94 -7.14 2.37 -8.51
C LYS A 94 -8.54 2.62 -9.10
N GLY A 95 -9.38 3.40 -8.44
CA GLY A 95 -10.74 3.68 -8.89
C GLY A 95 -11.72 2.51 -8.73
N ILE A 96 -11.37 1.54 -7.90
CA ILE A 96 -12.26 0.43 -7.57
C ILE A 96 -13.18 0.89 -6.45
N ASP A 97 -14.36 1.33 -6.83
CA ASP A 97 -15.41 1.77 -5.92
C ASP A 97 -16.41 0.63 -5.69
N ASP A 98 -15.99 -0.37 -4.94
CA ASP A 98 -16.90 -1.44 -4.57
C ASP A 98 -17.63 -1.09 -3.26
N ILE A 99 -18.96 -1.03 -3.34
CA ILE A 99 -19.86 -0.82 -2.17
C ILE A 99 -19.57 -1.85 -1.06
N LYS A 100 -19.04 -3.01 -1.40
CA LYS A 100 -18.62 -4.07 -0.47
C LYS A 100 -17.42 -3.69 0.39
N LEU A 101 -16.64 -2.67 0.03
CA LEU A 101 -15.57 -2.13 0.89
C LEU A 101 -16.10 -1.45 2.17
N LYS A 102 -17.40 -1.22 2.27
CA LYS A 102 -18.04 -0.68 3.48
C LYS A 102 -18.16 -1.70 4.61
N ASN A 103 -18.03 -2.98 4.30
CA ASN A 103 -18.08 -4.04 5.30
C ASN A 103 -16.71 -4.30 5.94
N HIS A 104 -16.72 -4.85 7.15
CA HIS A 104 -15.51 -5.21 7.90
C HIS A 104 -14.82 -6.44 7.30
N GLY A 105 -14.36 -6.38 6.05
CA GLY A 105 -13.67 -7.50 5.43
C GLY A 105 -13.35 -7.25 3.96
N ILE A 106 -12.48 -8.08 3.40
CA ILE A 106 -12.19 -8.15 1.97
C ILE A 106 -12.99 -9.33 1.42
N SER A 107 -13.91 -9.07 0.50
CA SER A 107 -14.62 -10.12 -0.24
C SER A 107 -14.20 -10.10 -1.70
N SER A 108 -13.94 -11.27 -2.27
CA SER A 108 -13.76 -11.41 -3.72
C SER A 108 -15.12 -11.64 -4.39
N VAL A 109 -15.36 -10.94 -5.49
CA VAL A 109 -16.51 -11.24 -6.37
C VAL A 109 -16.03 -12.20 -7.43
N ARG A 110 -16.59 -13.40 -7.46
CA ARG A 110 -16.46 -14.29 -8.61
C ARG A 110 -17.30 -13.74 -9.75
N ASN A 111 -16.67 -13.38 -10.85
CA ASN A 111 -17.39 -13.16 -12.09
C ASN A 111 -17.81 -14.54 -12.65
N ASP A 112 -19.06 -14.90 -12.50
CA ASP A 112 -19.64 -16.14 -13.05
C ASP A 112 -19.82 -16.11 -14.59
N SER A 113 -19.23 -15.12 -15.28
CA SER A 113 -19.34 -14.97 -16.74
C SER A 113 -18.48 -15.93 -17.57
N GLU A 114 -17.67 -16.80 -16.96
CA GLU A 114 -16.85 -17.78 -17.72
C GLU A 114 -17.43 -19.19 -17.78
N LYS A 115 -18.70 -19.41 -17.37
CA LYS A 115 -19.30 -20.76 -17.37
C LYS A 115 -20.04 -21.15 -18.65
N THR A 116 -19.86 -20.47 -19.76
CA THR A 116 -20.63 -20.79 -20.99
C THR A 116 -19.76 -21.12 -22.22
N ASN A 117 -18.71 -21.89 -22.09
CA ASN A 117 -18.09 -22.49 -23.28
C ASN A 117 -17.34 -23.78 -22.97
N LEU A 118 -18.06 -24.79 -22.46
CA LEU A 118 -17.62 -26.18 -22.55
C LEU A 118 -18.86 -27.02 -22.93
N LYS A 119 -19.12 -27.08 -24.21
CA LYS A 119 -19.85 -28.14 -24.86
C LYS A 119 -18.92 -28.84 -25.85
#